data_5d336163c79daffbc23b274d18927529
#
_entry.id   5d336163c79daffbc23b274d18927529
#
_cell.length_a   1.000
_cell.length_b   1.000
_cell.length_c   1.000
_cell.angle_alpha   90.00
_cell.angle_beta   90.00
_cell.angle_gamma   90.00
#
_symmetry.space_group_name_H-M   'P 1'
#
loop_
_entity.id
_entity.type
_entity.pdbx_description
1 polymer ?
#
loop_
_entity_poly.entity_id
_entity_poly.type
_entity_poly.pdbx_seq_one_letter_code
_entity_poly.pdbx_strand_id
1 'polypeptide(L)'
;AGYPEQVAGCADCHTGHNILPPEDGRSALSPVHLAERCAGCHQGFHPRFTRYIGHPDYSTPKQNPVLFIANIFMIALLAGTFLFFWGHSLLWWRKVYSLKCRERRGYLKPRSIIPECDIGRQVQRFSLVERGMHVVLILSFFTLVMTGFPLKYPDTDWAKILMDWFGGAAVAGVFHRIAAAVLIGLFLYTLWLSLKFLFPGGTTAGWLGRLFGPDSLCPNLKDLQDIKGMFRWFFNCGEMPQFDRWTYWEKFDFFAVFWGMTVIGGSGLTLWF
;
A
#
# COMPACT_ATOMS: atom_id res chain seq x y z
N ALA A 1 -8.99 18.56 -16.14
CA ALA A 1 -8.47 19.89 -16.00
C ALA A 1 -7.13 19.88 -16.72
N GLY A 2 -7.01 20.65 -17.84
CA GLY A 2 -5.72 20.90 -18.47
C GLY A 2 -4.81 21.52 -17.42
N TYR A 3 -3.54 21.18 -17.43
CA TYR A 3 -2.55 21.91 -16.65
C TYR A 3 -2.71 23.38 -17.03
N PRO A 4 -2.85 24.30 -16.08
CA PRO A 4 -2.87 25.70 -16.43
C PRO A 4 -1.58 26.01 -17.20
N GLU A 5 -1.67 26.77 -18.27
CA GLU A 5 -0.52 27.21 -19.11
C GLU A 5 0.59 27.91 -18.33
N GLN A 6 0.46 28.03 -17.00
CA GLN A 6 1.31 28.77 -16.07
C GLN A 6 1.91 27.88 -14.97
N VAL A 7 2.10 26.57 -15.20
CA VAL A 7 2.90 25.75 -14.26
C VAL A 7 4.37 26.06 -14.47
N ALA A 8 5.06 26.50 -13.41
CA ALA A 8 6.50 26.77 -13.45
C ALA A 8 7.27 25.51 -13.89
N GLY A 9 7.99 25.61 -15.00
CA GLY A 9 8.92 24.61 -15.46
C GLY A 9 10.26 24.72 -14.74
N CYS A 10 11.14 23.74 -14.94
CA CYS A 10 12.48 23.73 -14.35
C CYS A 10 13.27 25.01 -14.69
N ALA A 11 13.18 25.50 -15.93
CA ALA A 11 13.88 26.68 -16.42
C ALA A 11 13.39 28.00 -15.78
N ASP A 12 12.16 28.04 -15.32
CA ASP A 12 11.61 29.23 -14.66
C ASP A 12 12.24 29.50 -13.29
N CYS A 13 12.68 28.44 -12.61
CA CYS A 13 13.44 28.51 -11.38
C CYS A 13 14.95 28.49 -11.61
N HIS A 14 15.45 27.52 -12.38
CA HIS A 14 16.88 27.25 -12.55
C HIS A 14 17.57 28.04 -13.67
N THR A 15 16.83 28.73 -14.53
CA THR A 15 17.30 29.28 -15.82
C THR A 15 17.66 28.18 -16.85
N GLY A 16 17.76 28.55 -18.14
CA GLY A 16 18.01 27.59 -19.22
C GLY A 16 19.46 27.18 -19.43
N HIS A 17 20.43 28.00 -18.99
CA HIS A 17 21.84 27.83 -19.35
C HIS A 17 22.84 27.89 -18.20
N ASN A 18 22.45 28.31 -17.02
CA ASN A 18 23.34 28.49 -15.87
C ASN A 18 22.75 27.81 -14.62
N ILE A 19 22.60 26.49 -14.70
CA ILE A 19 22.06 25.68 -13.60
C ILE A 19 23.20 25.43 -12.61
N LEU A 20 23.30 26.31 -11.61
CA LEU A 20 24.29 26.22 -10.54
C LEU A 20 23.63 25.73 -9.24
N PRO A 21 24.40 25.06 -8.35
CA PRO A 21 23.91 24.69 -7.02
C PRO A 21 23.43 25.93 -6.23
N PRO A 22 22.45 25.79 -5.35
CA PRO A 22 21.93 26.92 -4.54
C PRO A 22 22.96 27.61 -3.65
N GLU A 23 24.05 26.91 -3.32
CA GLU A 23 25.16 27.43 -2.51
C GLU A 23 26.09 28.37 -3.29
N ASP A 24 26.07 28.32 -4.62
CA ASP A 24 26.82 29.25 -5.47
C ASP A 24 26.05 30.58 -5.54
N GLY A 25 26.71 31.67 -5.13
CA GLY A 25 26.10 33.00 -5.14
C GLY A 25 25.64 33.52 -6.52
N ARG A 26 26.10 32.87 -7.61
CA ARG A 26 25.68 33.16 -8.99
C ARG A 26 24.43 32.37 -9.39
N SER A 27 24.00 31.41 -8.58
CA SER A 27 22.80 30.62 -8.85
C SER A 27 21.53 31.49 -8.77
N ALA A 28 20.61 31.28 -9.71
CA ALA A 28 19.29 31.88 -9.65
C ALA A 28 18.49 31.48 -8.39
N LEU A 29 18.85 30.36 -7.76
CA LEU A 29 18.25 29.85 -6.53
C LEU A 29 19.12 30.10 -5.28
N SER A 30 20.19 30.89 -5.41
CA SER A 30 20.93 31.31 -4.21
C SER A 30 20.03 32.11 -3.25
N PRO A 31 20.32 32.14 -1.94
CA PRO A 31 19.51 32.89 -0.98
C PRO A 31 19.34 34.37 -1.33
N VAL A 32 20.29 34.90 -2.10
CA VAL A 32 20.26 36.34 -2.54
C VAL A 32 19.24 36.53 -3.67
N HIS A 33 19.14 35.61 -4.63
CA HIS A 33 18.30 35.75 -5.82
C HIS A 33 16.96 35.01 -5.72
N LEU A 34 16.81 34.08 -4.76
CA LEU A 34 15.64 33.27 -4.62
C LEU A 34 14.33 34.04 -4.44
N ALA A 35 14.37 35.12 -3.64
CA ALA A 35 13.21 35.93 -3.39
C ALA A 35 12.71 36.63 -4.67
N GLU A 36 13.63 37.20 -5.45
CA GLU A 36 13.32 37.88 -6.72
C GLU A 36 12.77 36.86 -7.75
N ARG A 37 13.35 35.65 -7.81
CA ARG A 37 12.90 34.60 -8.73
C ARG A 37 11.48 34.16 -8.39
N CYS A 38 11.15 33.95 -7.13
CA CYS A 38 9.78 33.59 -6.71
C CYS A 38 8.78 34.73 -6.96
N ALA A 39 9.18 35.98 -6.75
CA ALA A 39 8.33 37.17 -6.96
C ALA A 39 7.89 37.31 -8.41
N GLY A 40 8.65 36.81 -9.39
CA GLY A 40 8.29 36.86 -10.79
C GLY A 40 6.94 36.19 -11.11
N CYS A 41 6.57 35.14 -10.39
CA CYS A 41 5.29 34.45 -10.54
C CYS A 41 4.33 34.69 -9.36
N HIS A 42 4.87 34.87 -8.16
CA HIS A 42 4.08 35.00 -6.92
C HIS A 42 4.08 36.47 -6.44
N GLN A 43 3.20 37.31 -6.96
CA GLN A 43 3.05 38.68 -6.53
C GLN A 43 2.60 38.76 -5.07
N GLY A 44 3.32 39.52 -4.24
CA GLY A 44 2.97 39.70 -2.83
C GLY A 44 3.28 38.51 -1.91
N PHE A 45 4.16 37.58 -2.35
CA PHE A 45 4.54 36.45 -1.52
C PHE A 45 5.22 36.87 -0.21
N HIS A 46 5.01 36.05 0.85
CA HIS A 46 5.64 36.31 2.14
C HIS A 46 7.09 35.76 2.13
N PRO A 47 8.10 36.43 2.75
CA PRO A 47 9.49 35.94 2.76
C PRO A 47 9.69 34.49 3.28
N ARG A 48 8.74 33.95 4.05
CA ARG A 48 8.78 32.56 4.48
C ARG A 48 8.63 31.56 3.32
N PHE A 49 8.11 31.99 2.17
CA PHE A 49 7.98 31.16 0.98
C PHE A 49 9.35 30.75 0.41
N THR A 50 10.39 31.53 0.62
CA THR A 50 11.77 31.19 0.23
C THR A 50 12.35 30.00 1.02
N ARG A 51 11.69 29.57 2.09
CA ARG A 51 12.04 28.34 2.82
C ARG A 51 11.47 27.07 2.18
N TYR A 52 10.65 27.22 1.15
CA TYR A 52 10.13 26.08 0.40
C TYR A 52 11.26 25.40 -0.36
N ILE A 53 11.46 24.10 -0.09
CA ILE A 53 12.44 23.27 -0.77
C ILE A 53 11.67 22.51 -1.87
N GLY A 54 11.87 22.91 -3.13
CA GLY A 54 11.18 22.34 -4.28
C GLY A 54 11.51 20.87 -4.52
N HIS A 55 12.70 20.43 -4.08
CA HIS A 55 13.16 19.05 -4.16
C HIS A 55 13.58 18.56 -2.76
N PRO A 56 12.62 18.13 -1.91
CA PRO A 56 12.96 17.66 -0.58
C PRO A 56 13.82 16.39 -0.66
N ASP A 57 15.05 16.47 -0.14
CA ASP A 57 15.90 15.30 0.01
C ASP A 57 15.49 14.51 1.24
N TYR A 58 14.95 13.31 1.00
CA TYR A 58 14.57 12.34 2.04
C TYR A 58 15.74 11.44 2.48
N SER A 59 16.91 11.55 1.82
CA SER A 59 18.11 10.75 2.14
C SER A 59 18.94 11.39 3.26
N THR A 60 18.79 12.69 3.49
CA THR A 60 19.60 13.47 4.41
C THR A 60 18.83 13.85 5.68
N PRO A 61 19.15 13.26 6.88
CA PRO A 61 18.41 13.53 8.11
C PRO A 61 18.49 14.98 8.59
N LYS A 62 19.55 15.72 8.19
CA LYS A 62 19.75 17.11 8.61
C LYS A 62 18.78 18.10 7.96
N GLN A 63 18.37 17.85 6.71
CA GLN A 63 17.47 18.76 5.99
C GLN A 63 16.01 18.53 6.34
N ASN A 64 15.58 17.25 6.34
CA ASN A 64 14.19 16.88 6.58
C ASN A 64 14.09 15.63 7.46
N PRO A 65 14.27 15.72 8.78
CA PRO A 65 14.30 14.55 9.66
C PRO A 65 13.00 13.75 9.62
N VAL A 66 11.86 14.40 9.47
CA VAL A 66 10.55 13.73 9.39
C VAL A 66 10.44 12.89 8.12
N LEU A 67 10.83 13.43 6.97
CA LEU A 67 10.82 12.70 5.70
C LEU A 67 11.83 11.56 5.69
N PHE A 68 13.01 11.76 6.27
CA PHE A 68 14.02 10.71 6.43
C PHE A 68 13.47 9.54 7.28
N ILE A 69 12.91 9.83 8.46
CA ILE A 69 12.32 8.81 9.33
C ILE A 69 11.16 8.10 8.64
N ALA A 70 10.27 8.82 7.96
CA ALA A 70 9.17 8.23 7.21
C ALA A 70 9.67 7.31 6.09
N ASN A 71 10.71 7.72 5.34
CA ASN A 71 11.31 6.90 4.30
C ASN A 71 11.91 5.61 4.86
N ILE A 72 12.71 5.69 5.92
CA ILE A 72 13.28 4.51 6.59
C ILE A 72 12.19 3.60 7.12
N PHE A 73 11.16 4.17 7.77
CA PHE A 73 10.02 3.40 8.26
C PHE A 73 9.31 2.65 7.14
N MET A 74 9.03 3.31 6.02
CA MET A 74 8.37 2.69 4.86
C MET A 74 9.22 1.59 4.23
N ILE A 75 10.54 1.80 4.09
CA ILE A 75 11.46 0.77 3.58
C ILE A 75 11.49 -0.43 4.54
N ALA A 76 11.62 -0.19 5.85
CA ALA A 76 11.66 -1.24 6.87
C ALA A 76 10.34 -2.03 6.92
N LEU A 77 9.20 -1.34 6.83
CA LEU A 77 7.88 -1.95 6.76
C LEU A 77 7.75 -2.85 5.52
N LEU A 78 8.13 -2.34 4.36
CA LEU A 78 8.07 -3.09 3.10
C LEU A 78 9.00 -4.31 3.14
N ALA A 79 10.25 -4.12 3.50
CA ALA A 79 11.23 -5.21 3.60
C ALA A 79 10.79 -6.26 4.63
N GLY A 80 10.34 -5.83 5.82
CA GLY A 80 9.85 -6.73 6.87
C GLY A 80 8.65 -7.55 6.42
N THR A 81 7.69 -6.93 5.74
CA THR A 81 6.52 -7.60 5.18
C THR A 81 6.93 -8.65 4.16
N PHE A 82 7.77 -8.29 3.18
CA PHE A 82 8.22 -9.25 2.17
C PHE A 82 9.03 -10.39 2.78
N LEU A 83 9.97 -10.11 3.67
CA LEU A 83 10.79 -11.14 4.33
C LEU A 83 9.92 -12.12 5.13
N PHE A 84 8.94 -11.59 5.87
CA PHE A 84 8.03 -12.43 6.65
C PHE A 84 7.17 -13.32 5.74
N PHE A 85 6.46 -12.75 4.78
CA PHE A 85 5.51 -13.52 3.96
C PHE A 85 6.19 -14.43 2.95
N TRP A 86 7.34 -14.05 2.39
CA TRP A 86 8.12 -14.94 1.54
C TRP A 86 8.70 -16.10 2.33
N GLY A 87 9.30 -15.81 3.50
CA GLY A 87 9.78 -16.84 4.41
C GLY A 87 8.68 -17.81 4.83
N HIS A 88 7.52 -17.28 5.23
CA HIS A 88 6.35 -18.06 5.56
C HIS A 88 5.87 -18.94 4.40
N SER A 89 5.75 -18.37 3.20
CA SER A 89 5.29 -19.11 2.01
C SER A 89 6.26 -20.20 1.57
N LEU A 90 7.57 -19.94 1.66
CA LEU A 90 8.61 -20.94 1.37
C LEU A 90 8.58 -22.10 2.38
N LEU A 91 8.42 -21.79 3.68
CA LEU A 91 8.29 -22.81 4.72
C LEU A 91 7.01 -23.64 4.56
N TRP A 92 5.90 -22.99 4.22
CA TRP A 92 4.65 -23.66 3.88
C TRP A 92 4.82 -24.61 2.70
N TRP A 93 5.35 -24.10 1.59
CA TRP A 93 5.57 -24.90 0.38
C TRP A 93 6.48 -26.10 0.65
N ARG A 94 7.62 -25.88 1.33
CA ARG A 94 8.52 -26.96 1.74
C ARG A 94 7.80 -28.03 2.57
N LYS A 95 6.98 -27.61 3.55
CA LYS A 95 6.25 -28.50 4.42
C LYS A 95 5.22 -29.33 3.67
N VAL A 96 4.38 -28.68 2.86
CA VAL A 96 3.34 -29.34 2.06
C VAL A 96 3.97 -30.29 1.03
N TYR A 97 5.05 -29.87 0.38
CA TYR A 97 5.78 -30.73 -0.55
C TYR A 97 6.33 -31.98 0.13
N SER A 98 6.96 -31.83 1.30
CA SER A 98 7.46 -32.94 2.10
C SER A 98 6.35 -33.92 2.50
N LEU A 99 5.19 -33.41 2.93
CA LEU A 99 4.02 -34.21 3.28
C LEU A 99 3.49 -35.01 2.06
N LYS A 100 3.34 -34.35 0.90
CA LYS A 100 2.91 -34.98 -0.34
C LYS A 100 3.90 -36.06 -0.83
N CYS A 101 5.21 -35.82 -0.70
CA CYS A 101 6.20 -36.83 -1.03
C CYS A 101 6.12 -38.07 -0.11
N ARG A 102 5.88 -37.87 1.18
CA ARG A 102 5.70 -38.96 2.15
C ARG A 102 4.41 -39.75 1.88
N GLU A 103 3.33 -39.04 1.54
CA GLU A 103 2.07 -39.65 1.13
C GLU A 103 2.25 -40.52 -0.14
N ARG A 104 2.89 -39.98 -1.20
CA ARG A 104 3.17 -40.73 -2.44
C ARG A 104 4.04 -41.97 -2.23
N ARG A 105 4.92 -41.95 -1.23
CA ARG A 105 5.77 -43.07 -0.85
C ARG A 105 5.10 -44.08 0.09
N GLY A 106 3.80 -43.88 0.43
CA GLY A 106 3.04 -44.76 1.31
C GLY A 106 3.38 -44.63 2.80
N TYR A 107 4.22 -43.68 3.20
CA TYR A 107 4.55 -43.44 4.62
C TYR A 107 3.46 -42.73 5.41
N LEU A 108 2.48 -42.15 4.73
CA LEU A 108 1.34 -41.47 5.34
C LEU A 108 0.07 -41.88 4.62
N LYS A 109 -0.98 -42.19 5.36
CA LYS A 109 -2.32 -42.32 4.78
C LYS A 109 -2.72 -40.97 4.16
N PRO A 110 -3.48 -40.94 3.04
CA PRO A 110 -4.03 -39.71 2.52
C PRO A 110 -4.79 -39.01 3.63
N ARG A 111 -4.18 -38.00 4.20
CA ARG A 111 -4.83 -37.16 5.19
C ARG A 111 -5.53 -36.07 4.38
N SER A 112 -6.85 -36.11 4.32
CA SER A 112 -7.61 -34.97 3.85
C SER A 112 -7.14 -33.78 4.66
N ILE A 113 -6.69 -32.72 4.00
CA ILE A 113 -6.30 -31.44 4.63
C ILE A 113 -7.51 -30.84 5.38
N ILE A 114 -8.67 -31.41 5.16
CA ILE A 114 -9.95 -31.06 5.79
C ILE A 114 -10.19 -32.11 6.89
N PRO A 115 -10.36 -31.68 8.15
CA PRO A 115 -10.80 -32.59 9.23
C PRO A 115 -12.08 -33.32 8.81
N GLU A 116 -12.09 -34.64 8.93
CA GLU A 116 -13.21 -35.54 8.52
C GLU A 116 -14.56 -35.22 9.23
N CYS A 117 -14.54 -34.38 10.27
CA CYS A 117 -15.72 -34.09 11.08
C CYS A 117 -16.80 -33.26 10.39
N ASP A 118 -16.52 -32.61 9.22
CA ASP A 118 -17.47 -31.70 8.55
C ASP A 118 -17.56 -31.84 7.03
N ILE A 119 -17.34 -33.04 6.47
CA ILE A 119 -17.42 -33.29 5.02
C ILE A 119 -18.83 -33.01 4.44
N GLY A 120 -19.86 -32.84 5.28
CA GLY A 120 -21.24 -32.58 4.86
C GLY A 120 -21.66 -31.11 4.76
N ARG A 121 -20.94 -30.18 5.35
CA ARG A 121 -21.34 -28.78 5.41
C ARG A 121 -20.35 -27.85 4.73
N GLN A 122 -20.52 -27.69 3.42
CA GLN A 122 -19.76 -26.67 2.68
C GLN A 122 -20.34 -25.28 3.01
N VAL A 123 -19.52 -24.43 3.60
CA VAL A 123 -19.88 -23.03 3.85
C VAL A 123 -19.27 -22.17 2.74
N GLN A 124 -20.11 -21.38 2.06
CA GLN A 124 -19.62 -20.43 1.08
C GLN A 124 -18.77 -19.36 1.80
N ARG A 125 -17.45 -19.34 1.52
CA ARG A 125 -16.52 -18.43 2.18
C ARG A 125 -16.64 -17.00 1.66
N PHE A 126 -16.79 -16.86 0.33
CA PHE A 126 -16.94 -15.56 -0.34
C PHE A 126 -18.14 -15.58 -1.28
N SER A 127 -18.98 -14.57 -1.16
CA SER A 127 -20.07 -14.31 -2.09
C SER A 127 -19.55 -13.86 -3.47
N LEU A 128 -20.40 -13.88 -4.49
CA LEU A 128 -20.06 -13.34 -5.82
C LEU A 128 -19.69 -11.85 -5.75
N VAL A 129 -20.37 -11.09 -4.89
CA VAL A 129 -20.11 -9.67 -4.69
C VAL A 129 -18.71 -9.45 -4.12
N GLU A 130 -18.31 -10.17 -3.08
CA GLU A 130 -16.99 -10.07 -2.48
C GLU A 130 -15.88 -10.45 -3.47
N ARG A 131 -16.10 -11.46 -4.28
CA ARG A 131 -15.16 -11.82 -5.37
C ARG A 131 -15.08 -10.73 -6.43
N GLY A 132 -16.21 -10.14 -6.82
CA GLY A 132 -16.25 -8.99 -7.73
C GLY A 132 -15.51 -7.78 -7.19
N MET A 133 -15.72 -7.46 -5.92
CA MET A 133 -14.98 -6.39 -5.21
C MET A 133 -13.47 -6.64 -5.24
N HIS A 134 -13.04 -7.87 -5.02
CA HIS A 134 -11.63 -8.22 -5.07
C HIS A 134 -11.01 -8.04 -6.46
N VAL A 135 -11.75 -8.42 -7.52
CA VAL A 135 -11.31 -8.17 -8.91
C VAL A 135 -11.20 -6.68 -9.20
N VAL A 136 -12.19 -5.87 -8.78
CA VAL A 136 -12.15 -4.41 -8.95
C VAL A 136 -10.98 -3.80 -8.19
N LEU A 137 -10.70 -4.27 -6.97
CA LEU A 137 -9.54 -3.84 -6.17
C LEU A 137 -8.24 -4.13 -6.92
N ILE A 138 -8.05 -5.36 -7.43
CA ILE A 138 -6.87 -5.75 -8.18
C ILE A 138 -6.67 -4.86 -9.41
N LEU A 139 -7.71 -4.71 -10.24
CA LEU A 139 -7.63 -3.91 -11.47
C LEU A 139 -7.31 -2.44 -11.17
N SER A 140 -7.99 -1.85 -10.19
CA SER A 140 -7.75 -0.46 -9.80
C SER A 140 -6.36 -0.26 -9.23
N PHE A 141 -5.90 -1.17 -8.36
CA PHE A 141 -4.57 -1.12 -7.77
C PHE A 141 -3.47 -1.22 -8.84
N PHE A 142 -3.56 -2.21 -9.73
CA PHE A 142 -2.58 -2.34 -10.82
C PHE A 142 -2.58 -1.12 -11.75
N THR A 143 -3.74 -0.55 -12.07
CA THR A 143 -3.81 0.69 -12.86
C THR A 143 -3.11 1.84 -12.15
N LEU A 144 -3.30 2.01 -10.84
CA LEU A 144 -2.60 3.03 -10.04
C LEU A 144 -1.09 2.81 -10.01
N VAL A 145 -0.64 1.56 -9.87
CA VAL A 145 0.79 1.23 -9.90
C VAL A 145 1.38 1.54 -11.27
N MET A 146 0.78 1.06 -12.34
CA MET A 146 1.27 1.24 -13.71
C MET A 146 1.30 2.70 -14.17
N THR A 147 0.41 3.53 -13.65
CA THR A 147 0.36 4.97 -13.96
C THR A 147 1.16 5.82 -12.99
N GLY A 148 1.41 5.36 -11.76
CA GLY A 148 2.10 6.10 -10.71
C GLY A 148 3.61 5.87 -10.66
N PHE A 149 4.09 4.62 -10.84
CA PHE A 149 5.51 4.31 -10.79
C PHE A 149 6.37 5.06 -11.84
N PRO A 150 5.93 5.21 -13.10
CA PRO A 150 6.69 5.97 -14.08
C PRO A 150 6.90 7.43 -13.70
N LEU A 151 5.95 8.04 -12.99
CA LEU A 151 6.09 9.42 -12.48
C LEU A 151 7.17 9.52 -11.39
N LYS A 152 7.41 8.45 -10.64
CA LYS A 152 8.47 8.39 -9.63
C LYS A 152 9.86 8.16 -10.23
N TYR A 153 9.93 7.48 -11.36
CA TYR A 153 11.19 7.09 -12.02
C TYR A 153 11.23 7.54 -13.48
N PRO A 154 11.03 8.85 -13.78
CA PRO A 154 10.81 9.35 -15.15
C PRO A 154 12.02 9.17 -16.08
N ASP A 155 13.23 9.06 -15.51
CA ASP A 155 14.48 8.96 -16.28
C ASP A 155 14.77 7.54 -16.78
N THR A 156 14.01 6.54 -16.33
CA THR A 156 14.20 5.14 -16.73
C THR A 156 13.49 4.82 -18.04
N ASP A 157 14.12 3.98 -18.87
CA ASP A 157 13.58 3.65 -20.19
C ASP A 157 12.25 2.89 -20.11
N TRP A 158 12.08 1.99 -19.12
CA TRP A 158 10.83 1.29 -18.91
C TRP A 158 9.67 2.25 -18.55
N ALA A 159 9.94 3.33 -17.82
CA ALA A 159 8.95 4.32 -17.46
C ALA A 159 8.48 5.12 -18.68
N LYS A 160 9.40 5.48 -19.56
CA LYS A 160 9.11 6.16 -20.83
C LYS A 160 8.24 5.27 -21.73
N ILE A 161 8.64 4.00 -21.93
CA ILE A 161 7.88 3.03 -22.73
C ILE A 161 6.47 2.86 -22.16
N LEU A 162 6.34 2.77 -20.84
CA LEU A 162 5.04 2.60 -20.20
C LEU A 162 4.15 3.85 -20.35
N MET A 163 4.74 5.05 -20.24
CA MET A 163 4.01 6.30 -20.47
C MET A 163 3.57 6.45 -21.92
N ASP A 164 4.41 6.09 -22.88
CA ASP A 164 4.06 6.10 -24.30
C ASP A 164 2.92 5.13 -24.60
N TRP A 165 2.93 3.96 -23.96
CA TRP A 165 1.84 2.98 -24.09
C TRP A 165 0.48 3.51 -23.59
N PHE A 166 0.48 4.32 -22.53
CA PHE A 166 -0.73 5.01 -22.04
C PHE A 166 -1.14 6.22 -22.89
N GLY A 167 -0.34 6.64 -23.86
CA GLY A 167 -0.59 7.84 -24.65
C GLY A 167 -0.11 9.13 -23.99
N GLY A 168 0.90 9.03 -23.13
CA GLY A 168 1.53 10.15 -22.45
C GLY A 168 1.03 10.38 -21.02
N ALA A 169 1.74 11.23 -20.28
CA ALA A 169 1.49 11.50 -18.86
C ALA A 169 0.09 12.08 -18.60
N ALA A 170 -0.45 12.90 -19.51
CA ALA A 170 -1.78 13.48 -19.35
C ALA A 170 -2.89 12.40 -19.35
N VAL A 171 -2.81 11.45 -20.30
CA VAL A 171 -3.78 10.35 -20.41
C VAL A 171 -3.61 9.36 -19.24
N ALA A 172 -2.36 9.01 -18.90
CA ALA A 172 -2.06 8.20 -17.72
C ALA A 172 -2.63 8.83 -16.44
N GLY A 173 -2.56 10.17 -16.31
CA GLY A 173 -3.16 10.90 -15.19
C GLY A 173 -4.68 10.80 -15.12
N VAL A 174 -5.38 10.70 -16.25
CA VAL A 174 -6.83 10.44 -16.29
C VAL A 174 -7.14 9.05 -15.78
N PHE A 175 -6.45 8.01 -16.28
CA PHE A 175 -6.61 6.63 -15.81
C PHE A 175 -6.31 6.50 -14.32
N HIS A 176 -5.25 7.17 -13.85
CA HIS A 176 -4.88 7.20 -12.43
C HIS A 176 -6.02 7.73 -11.56
N ARG A 177 -6.61 8.86 -11.94
CA ARG A 177 -7.72 9.48 -11.21
C ARG A 177 -8.99 8.64 -11.22
N ILE A 178 -9.33 8.03 -12.36
CA ILE A 178 -10.48 7.12 -12.45
C ILE A 178 -10.26 5.91 -11.53
N ALA A 179 -9.10 5.26 -11.61
CA ALA A 179 -8.77 4.12 -10.76
C ALA A 179 -8.75 4.49 -9.27
N ALA A 180 -8.25 5.68 -8.93
CA ALA A 180 -8.27 6.20 -7.56
C ALA A 180 -9.70 6.41 -7.04
N ALA A 181 -10.57 7.01 -7.85
CA ALA A 181 -11.98 7.22 -7.50
C ALA A 181 -12.72 5.89 -7.27
N VAL A 182 -12.49 4.91 -8.16
CA VAL A 182 -13.07 3.55 -8.01
C VAL A 182 -12.57 2.88 -6.74
N LEU A 183 -11.26 2.96 -6.47
CA LEU A 183 -10.66 2.34 -5.28
C LEU A 183 -11.13 3.02 -3.98
N ILE A 184 -11.27 4.34 -3.96
CA ILE A 184 -11.83 5.09 -2.83
C ILE A 184 -13.29 4.68 -2.61
N GLY A 185 -14.10 4.59 -3.66
CA GLY A 185 -15.49 4.12 -3.57
C GLY A 185 -15.58 2.71 -2.98
N LEU A 186 -14.72 1.80 -3.44
CA LEU A 186 -14.63 0.43 -2.90
C LEU A 186 -14.23 0.42 -1.41
N PHE A 187 -13.27 1.27 -1.03
CA PHE A 187 -12.85 1.42 0.36
C PHE A 187 -13.97 1.93 1.25
N LEU A 188 -14.69 2.96 0.82
CA LEU A 188 -15.84 3.50 1.57
C LEU A 188 -16.95 2.47 1.72
N TYR A 189 -17.21 1.68 0.66
CA TYR A 189 -18.17 0.57 0.73
C TYR A 189 -17.73 -0.51 1.72
N THR A 190 -16.45 -0.90 1.71
CA THR A 190 -15.88 -1.86 2.66
C THR A 190 -15.93 -1.33 4.10
N LEU A 191 -15.66 -0.04 4.29
CA LEU A 191 -15.79 0.63 5.59
C LEU A 191 -17.24 0.59 6.08
N TRP A 192 -18.20 0.87 5.21
CA TRP A 192 -19.62 0.78 5.55
C TRP A 192 -20.02 -0.63 5.95
N LEU A 193 -19.57 -1.67 5.22
CA LEU A 193 -19.82 -3.07 5.60
C LEU A 193 -19.21 -3.41 6.95
N SER A 194 -18.00 -2.95 7.23
CA SER A 194 -17.31 -3.15 8.52
C SER A 194 -18.06 -2.48 9.66
N LEU A 195 -18.54 -1.26 9.46
CA LEU A 195 -19.35 -0.54 10.45
C LEU A 195 -20.70 -1.25 10.69
N LYS A 196 -21.35 -1.73 9.62
CA LYS A 196 -22.57 -2.52 9.73
C LYS A 196 -22.37 -3.82 10.52
N PHE A 197 -21.22 -4.48 10.34
CA PHE A 197 -20.85 -5.66 11.12
C PHE A 197 -20.61 -5.31 12.59
N LEU A 198 -19.93 -4.21 12.89
CA LEU A 198 -19.64 -3.78 14.26
C LEU A 198 -20.90 -3.30 15.00
N PHE A 199 -21.79 -2.59 14.30
CA PHE A 199 -22.98 -1.93 14.87
C PHE A 199 -24.28 -2.42 14.23
N PRO A 200 -24.64 -3.71 14.36
CA PRO A 200 -25.86 -4.23 13.77
C PRO A 200 -27.07 -3.54 14.37
N GLY A 201 -27.97 -3.02 13.51
CA GLY A 201 -29.16 -2.26 13.95
C GLY A 201 -28.85 -0.92 14.63
N GLY A 202 -27.62 -0.38 14.50
CA GLY A 202 -27.22 0.89 15.11
C GLY A 202 -26.88 0.80 16.60
N THR A 203 -26.82 -0.41 17.18
CA THR A 203 -26.52 -0.57 18.61
C THR A 203 -25.01 -0.64 18.85
N THR A 204 -24.51 0.08 19.84
CA THR A 204 -23.11 0.03 20.27
C THR A 204 -22.82 -1.10 21.26
N ALA A 205 -23.85 -1.80 21.73
CA ALA A 205 -23.68 -2.88 22.69
C ALA A 205 -22.86 -4.04 22.09
N GLY A 206 -21.80 -4.47 22.81
CA GLY A 206 -20.97 -5.62 22.45
C GLY A 206 -20.07 -5.41 21.21
N TRP A 207 -19.85 -4.20 20.73
CA TRP A 207 -19.00 -3.92 19.57
C TRP A 207 -17.54 -4.39 19.73
N LEU A 208 -16.97 -4.28 20.94
CA LEU A 208 -15.63 -4.79 21.24
C LEU A 208 -15.55 -6.32 21.10
N GLY A 209 -16.56 -7.03 21.56
CA GLY A 209 -16.66 -8.49 21.39
C GLY A 209 -16.79 -8.90 19.92
N ARG A 210 -17.45 -8.09 19.09
CA ARG A 210 -17.49 -8.30 17.64
C ARG A 210 -16.17 -7.94 16.96
N LEU A 211 -15.53 -6.85 17.39
CA LEU A 211 -14.27 -6.39 16.82
C LEU A 211 -13.13 -7.42 17.02
N PHE A 212 -13.05 -8.02 18.22
CA PHE A 212 -11.99 -9.00 18.54
C PHE A 212 -12.51 -10.45 18.55
N GLY A 213 -13.73 -10.67 18.06
CA GLY A 213 -14.35 -11.99 18.00
C GLY A 213 -13.79 -12.88 16.88
N PRO A 214 -14.20 -14.17 16.87
CA PRO A 214 -13.68 -15.15 15.91
C PRO A 214 -14.07 -14.88 14.46
N ASP A 215 -15.14 -14.12 14.23
CA ASP A 215 -15.63 -13.75 12.89
C ASP A 215 -15.03 -12.44 12.37
N SER A 216 -14.22 -11.74 13.17
CA SER A 216 -13.63 -10.45 12.83
C SER A 216 -12.36 -10.59 12.00
N LEU A 217 -12.17 -9.62 11.11
CA LEU A 217 -10.90 -9.41 10.39
C LEU A 217 -9.89 -8.57 11.20
N CYS A 218 -10.24 -8.13 12.41
CA CYS A 218 -9.31 -7.44 13.29
C CYS A 218 -8.34 -8.44 13.95
N PRO A 219 -7.02 -8.17 13.95
CA PRO A 219 -6.06 -9.01 14.65
C PRO A 219 -6.37 -9.11 16.15
N ASN A 220 -6.20 -10.31 16.71
CA ASN A 220 -6.42 -10.61 18.11
C ASN A 220 -5.25 -11.45 18.71
N LEU A 221 -5.29 -11.70 20.01
CA LEU A 221 -4.23 -12.45 20.70
C LEU A 221 -4.10 -13.90 20.23
N LYS A 222 -5.19 -14.50 19.72
CA LYS A 222 -5.13 -15.86 19.16
C LYS A 222 -4.28 -15.93 17.91
N ASP A 223 -4.25 -14.86 17.09
CA ASP A 223 -3.42 -14.82 15.89
C ASP A 223 -1.92 -14.98 16.21
N LEU A 224 -1.46 -14.43 17.35
CA LEU A 224 -0.07 -14.63 17.80
C LEU A 224 0.19 -16.10 18.19
N GLN A 225 -0.79 -16.76 18.80
CA GLN A 225 -0.70 -18.19 19.13
C GLN A 225 -0.70 -19.03 17.85
N ASP A 226 -1.52 -18.66 16.87
CA ASP A 226 -1.62 -19.34 15.57
C ASP A 226 -0.32 -19.18 14.76
N ILE A 227 0.29 -17.99 14.76
CA ILE A 227 1.62 -17.75 14.18
C ILE A 227 2.65 -18.69 14.81
N LYS A 228 2.73 -18.71 16.15
CA LYS A 228 3.64 -19.59 16.87
C LYS A 228 3.38 -21.07 16.57
N GLY A 229 2.11 -21.47 16.55
CA GLY A 229 1.67 -22.84 16.21
C GLY A 229 2.09 -23.20 14.79
N MET A 230 1.94 -22.29 13.83
CA MET A 230 2.30 -22.50 12.44
C MET A 230 3.82 -22.69 12.28
N PHE A 231 4.65 -21.88 12.93
CA PHE A 231 6.11 -22.08 12.91
C PHE A 231 6.50 -23.41 13.53
N ARG A 232 5.88 -23.81 14.66
CA ARG A 232 6.12 -25.14 15.25
C ARG A 232 5.75 -26.27 14.27
N TRP A 233 4.64 -26.14 13.55
CA TRP A 233 4.24 -27.09 12.54
C TRP A 233 5.21 -27.16 11.37
N PHE A 234 5.74 -26.03 10.88
CA PHE A 234 6.76 -25.99 9.82
C PHE A 234 8.01 -26.81 10.18
N PHE A 235 8.42 -26.75 11.44
CA PHE A 235 9.61 -27.46 11.96
C PHE A 235 9.31 -28.84 12.54
N ASN A 236 8.12 -29.39 12.33
CA ASN A 236 7.68 -30.70 12.86
C ASN A 236 7.62 -30.77 14.41
N CYS A 237 7.53 -29.64 15.10
CA CYS A 237 7.48 -29.56 16.56
C CYS A 237 6.04 -29.45 17.10
N GLY A 238 5.03 -29.65 16.27
CA GLY A 238 3.61 -29.56 16.64
C GLY A 238 2.67 -29.84 15.49
N GLU A 239 1.38 -29.86 15.80
CA GLU A 239 0.32 -29.97 14.81
C GLU A 239 -0.02 -28.61 14.19
N MET A 240 -0.72 -28.65 13.05
CA MET A 240 -1.21 -27.43 12.39
C MET A 240 -2.25 -26.77 13.29
N PRO A 241 -2.14 -25.45 13.58
CA PRO A 241 -3.11 -24.75 14.40
C PRO A 241 -4.49 -24.74 13.75
N GLN A 242 -5.52 -24.75 14.61
CA GLN A 242 -6.90 -24.59 14.17
C GLN A 242 -7.23 -23.10 14.18
N PHE A 243 -7.41 -22.53 12.98
CA PHE A 243 -7.74 -21.13 12.79
C PHE A 243 -9.23 -20.87 13.10
N ASP A 244 -9.52 -19.62 13.46
CA ASP A 244 -10.87 -19.09 13.42
C ASP A 244 -11.38 -18.98 11.97
N ARG A 245 -12.49 -18.25 11.75
CA ARG A 245 -13.01 -18.03 10.40
C ARG A 245 -11.95 -17.44 9.45
N TRP A 246 -11.12 -16.55 9.97
CA TRP A 246 -10.06 -15.86 9.24
C TRP A 246 -8.69 -16.21 9.82
N THR A 247 -7.76 -16.51 8.95
CA THR A 247 -6.37 -16.76 9.32
C THR A 247 -5.64 -15.44 9.59
N TYR A 248 -4.55 -15.47 10.37
CA TYR A 248 -3.77 -14.28 10.70
C TYR A 248 -3.22 -13.56 9.46
N TRP A 249 -2.87 -14.28 8.38
CA TRP A 249 -2.40 -13.63 7.14
C TRP A 249 -3.53 -12.94 6.39
N GLU A 250 -4.77 -13.46 6.40
CA GLU A 250 -5.94 -12.78 5.81
C GLU A 250 -6.32 -11.52 6.60
N LYS A 251 -6.23 -11.58 7.92
CA LYS A 251 -6.43 -10.40 8.78
C LYS A 251 -5.35 -9.35 8.52
N PHE A 252 -4.09 -9.78 8.34
CA PHE A 252 -2.99 -8.88 8.01
C PHE A 252 -3.20 -8.20 6.65
N ASP A 253 -3.58 -8.96 5.61
CA ASP A 253 -3.85 -8.42 4.28
C ASP A 253 -4.99 -7.40 4.32
N PHE A 254 -6.07 -7.71 5.01
CA PHE A 254 -7.19 -6.77 5.19
C PHE A 254 -6.74 -5.48 5.88
N PHE A 255 -5.98 -5.62 6.98
CA PHE A 255 -5.48 -4.47 7.73
C PHE A 255 -4.49 -3.64 6.90
N ALA A 256 -3.60 -4.28 6.14
CA ALA A 256 -2.65 -3.60 5.27
C ALA A 256 -3.34 -2.79 4.16
N VAL A 257 -4.39 -3.35 3.53
CA VAL A 257 -5.20 -2.62 2.55
C VAL A 257 -5.92 -1.45 3.22
N PHE A 258 -6.50 -1.68 4.39
CA PHE A 258 -7.24 -0.64 5.12
C PHE A 258 -6.33 0.53 5.53
N TRP A 259 -5.17 0.23 6.11
CA TRP A 259 -4.15 1.21 6.46
C TRP A 259 -3.59 1.93 5.23
N GLY A 260 -3.21 1.17 4.20
CA GLY A 260 -2.67 1.70 2.95
C GLY A 260 -3.64 2.66 2.27
N MET A 261 -4.92 2.30 2.20
CA MET A 261 -5.96 3.17 1.63
C MET A 261 -6.16 4.45 2.43
N THR A 262 -6.11 4.36 3.76
CA THR A 262 -6.24 5.56 4.62
C THR A 262 -5.07 6.53 4.40
N VAL A 263 -3.83 6.02 4.38
CA VAL A 263 -2.63 6.87 4.25
C VAL A 263 -2.43 7.35 2.82
N ILE A 264 -2.41 6.43 1.85
CA ILE A 264 -2.12 6.76 0.44
C ILE A 264 -3.31 7.48 -0.20
N GLY A 265 -4.53 7.02 0.06
CA GLY A 265 -5.74 7.66 -0.43
C GLY A 265 -5.91 9.07 0.15
N GLY A 266 -5.68 9.23 1.46
CA GLY A 266 -5.72 10.53 2.14
C GLY A 266 -4.69 11.50 1.57
N SER A 267 -3.42 11.08 1.46
CA SER A 267 -2.37 11.91 0.86
C SER A 267 -2.62 12.21 -0.62
N GLY A 268 -3.14 11.26 -1.38
CA GLY A 268 -3.52 11.49 -2.78
C GLY A 268 -4.63 12.51 -2.94
N LEU A 269 -5.64 12.51 -2.06
CA LEU A 269 -6.70 13.51 -2.04
C LEU A 269 -6.15 14.91 -1.74
N THR A 270 -5.22 15.05 -0.79
CA THR A 270 -4.59 16.36 -0.50
C THR A 270 -3.72 16.88 -1.64
N LEU A 271 -3.25 16.02 -2.54
CA LEU A 271 -2.54 16.43 -3.76
C LEU A 271 -3.51 16.76 -4.91
N TRP A 272 -4.76 16.34 -4.82
CA TRP A 272 -5.77 16.59 -5.86
C TRP A 272 -6.47 17.94 -5.67
N PHE A 273 -6.62 18.39 -4.44
CA PHE A 273 -7.26 19.64 -4.03
C PHE A 273 -6.27 20.63 -3.41
#